data_98c9b57618121a8bc9380d5716af03ae
#
_entry.id   98c9b57618121a8bc9380d5716af03ae
#
_cell.length_a   1.000
_cell.length_b   1.000
_cell.length_c   1.000
_cell.angle_alpha   90.00
_cell.angle_beta   90.00
_cell.angle_gamma   90.00
#
_symmetry.space_group_name_H-M   'P 1'
#
loop_
_entity.id
_entity.type
_entity.pdbx_description
1 polymer ?
#
loop_
_entity_poly.entity_id
_entity_poly.type
_entity_poly.pdbx_seq_one_letter_code
_entity_poly.pdbx_strand_id
1 'polypeptide(L)'
;MKIKKLFIIPILFLMVTGVYVLINLLPKNVEAASDSSSTSDLQLMARAINGEARGEPYEGQVAVGAVILNRVKSSQFPNTIAGVIYEKGAFTAVSDGQINVPIKEDSTVLKAARDAMNGWDPTGGAIYYFNPSTATNKWIWSR
;
A
#
# COMPACT_ATOMS: atom_id res chain seq x y z
N MET A 1 19.39 29.06 -53.71
CA MET A 1 18.50 28.68 -52.58
C MET A 1 18.92 27.33 -52.02
N LYS A 2 20.09 27.21 -51.35
CA LYS A 2 20.64 25.92 -50.84
C LYS A 2 21.34 26.03 -49.47
N ILE A 3 20.91 26.91 -48.57
CA ILE A 3 21.58 27.08 -47.27
C ILE A 3 20.67 26.84 -46.06
N LYS A 4 19.46 26.27 -46.20
CA LYS A 4 18.55 26.07 -45.06
C LYS A 4 18.55 24.67 -44.43
N LYS A 5 19.32 23.72 -44.95
CA LYS A 5 19.29 22.32 -44.39
C LYS A 5 20.44 22.01 -43.42
N LEU A 6 21.45 22.86 -43.26
CA LEU A 6 22.64 22.54 -42.48
C LEU A 6 22.56 22.93 -40.99
N PHE A 7 21.56 23.72 -40.58
CA PHE A 7 21.44 24.21 -39.22
C PHE A 7 20.48 23.41 -38.33
N ILE A 8 19.66 22.54 -38.90
CA ILE A 8 18.65 21.79 -38.12
C ILE A 8 19.26 20.57 -37.42
N ILE A 9 20.27 19.94 -38.03
CA ILE A 9 20.88 18.70 -37.49
C ILE A 9 21.67 18.94 -36.18
N PRO A 10 22.53 20.01 -36.07
CA PRO A 10 23.26 20.23 -34.83
C PRO A 10 22.36 20.67 -33.66
N ILE A 11 21.26 21.38 -33.91
CA ILE A 11 20.31 21.80 -32.86
C ILE A 11 19.55 20.60 -32.33
N LEU A 12 19.11 19.69 -33.18
CA LEU A 12 18.43 18.46 -32.77
C LEU A 12 19.35 17.53 -31.95
N PHE A 13 20.62 17.44 -32.36
CA PHE A 13 21.63 16.64 -31.65
C PHE A 13 21.96 17.24 -30.27
N LEU A 14 22.00 18.57 -30.14
CA LEU A 14 22.22 19.26 -28.87
C LEU A 14 21.04 19.07 -27.91
N MET A 15 19.81 19.08 -28.42
CA MET A 15 18.61 18.81 -27.63
C MET A 15 18.57 17.38 -27.11
N VAL A 16 18.90 16.40 -27.94
CA VAL A 16 18.91 14.98 -27.54
C VAL A 16 20.00 14.70 -26.49
N THR A 17 21.21 15.28 -26.67
CA THR A 17 22.28 15.14 -25.67
C THR A 17 21.95 15.84 -24.35
N GLY A 18 21.31 17.00 -24.39
CA GLY A 18 20.86 17.74 -23.21
C GLY A 18 19.84 16.96 -22.40
N VAL A 19 18.85 16.34 -23.05
CA VAL A 19 17.84 15.50 -22.40
C VAL A 19 18.48 14.24 -21.81
N TYR A 20 19.42 13.61 -22.51
CA TYR A 20 20.12 12.42 -22.03
C TYR A 20 20.97 12.71 -20.77
N VAL A 21 21.66 13.84 -20.74
CA VAL A 21 22.44 14.28 -19.57
C VAL A 21 21.52 14.61 -18.40
N LEU A 22 20.38 15.28 -18.65
CA LEU A 22 19.41 15.62 -17.61
C LEU A 22 18.80 14.38 -16.95
N ILE A 23 18.46 13.36 -17.73
CA ILE A 23 17.92 12.07 -17.22
C ILE A 23 18.96 11.35 -16.36
N ASN A 24 20.24 11.40 -16.69
CA ASN A 24 21.30 10.75 -15.92
C ASN A 24 21.76 11.54 -14.70
N LEU A 25 21.38 12.82 -14.57
CA LEU A 25 21.64 13.65 -13.39
C LEU A 25 20.51 13.57 -12.36
N LEU A 26 19.37 12.94 -12.68
CA LEU A 26 18.33 12.69 -11.69
C LEU A 26 18.87 11.68 -10.65
N PRO A 27 18.75 11.98 -9.35
CA PRO A 27 19.21 11.07 -8.32
C PRO A 27 18.43 9.76 -8.39
N LYS A 28 19.11 8.65 -8.66
CA LYS A 28 18.55 7.28 -8.69
C LYS A 28 18.00 6.84 -7.33
N ASN A 29 18.15 7.66 -6.30
CA ASN A 29 17.76 7.34 -4.93
C ASN A 29 16.24 7.45 -4.67
N VAL A 30 15.46 8.04 -5.59
CA VAL A 30 14.00 8.16 -5.42
C VAL A 30 13.31 6.80 -5.58
N GLU A 31 13.80 5.95 -6.48
CA GLU A 31 13.26 4.60 -6.68
C GLU A 31 13.55 3.67 -5.47
N ALA A 32 14.77 3.74 -4.92
CA ALA A 32 15.15 2.94 -3.75
C ALA A 32 14.39 3.34 -2.48
N ALA A 33 14.06 4.61 -2.30
CA ALA A 33 13.27 5.10 -1.16
C ALA A 33 11.79 4.71 -1.27
N SER A 34 11.21 4.72 -2.47
CA SER A 34 9.82 4.30 -2.69
C SER A 34 9.65 2.78 -2.53
N ASP A 35 10.63 1.99 -2.97
CA ASP A 35 10.59 0.52 -2.86
C ASP A 35 10.76 0.06 -1.41
N SER A 36 11.65 0.68 -0.64
CA SER A 36 11.81 0.38 0.79
C SER A 36 10.58 0.75 1.61
N SER A 37 9.90 1.85 1.29
CA SER A 37 8.66 2.25 1.95
C SER A 37 7.52 1.28 1.63
N SER A 38 7.36 0.90 0.36
CA SER A 38 6.31 -0.04 -0.05
C SER A 38 6.52 -1.44 0.55
N THR A 39 7.76 -1.90 0.67
CA THR A 39 8.10 -3.16 1.34
C THR A 39 7.81 -3.09 2.84
N SER A 40 8.11 -1.96 3.49
CA SER A 40 7.79 -1.73 4.91
C SER A 40 6.27 -1.73 5.15
N ASP A 41 5.50 -1.04 4.32
CA ASP A 41 4.03 -0.98 4.40
C ASP A 41 3.39 -2.34 4.14
N LEU A 42 3.90 -3.12 3.17
CA LEU A 42 3.46 -4.48 2.90
C LEU A 42 3.65 -5.39 4.11
N GLN A 43 4.83 -5.38 4.73
CA GLN A 43 5.13 -6.17 5.92
C GLN A 43 4.27 -5.74 7.12
N LEU A 44 4.08 -4.44 7.31
CA LEU A 44 3.24 -3.92 8.40
C LEU A 44 1.77 -4.34 8.21
N MET A 45 1.24 -4.22 7.00
CA MET A 45 -0.11 -4.67 6.68
C MET A 45 -0.26 -6.18 6.88
N ALA A 46 0.71 -6.98 6.43
CA ALA A 46 0.68 -8.43 6.64
C ALA A 46 0.66 -8.81 8.13
N ARG A 47 1.38 -8.09 8.98
CA ARG A 47 1.36 -8.28 10.45
C ARG A 47 -0.01 -7.95 11.04
N ALA A 48 -0.64 -6.86 10.58
CA ALA A 48 -2.00 -6.53 11.01
C ALA A 48 -2.99 -7.62 10.58
N ILE A 49 -2.96 -8.07 9.33
CA ILE A 49 -3.80 -9.17 8.82
C ILE A 49 -3.55 -10.46 9.63
N ASN A 50 -2.30 -10.77 9.94
CA ASN A 50 -1.96 -11.97 10.73
C ASN A 50 -2.58 -11.92 12.13
N GLY A 51 -2.56 -10.77 12.78
CA GLY A 51 -3.18 -10.60 14.11
C GLY A 51 -4.70 -10.69 14.08
N GLU A 52 -5.34 -10.15 13.05
CA GLU A 52 -6.79 -10.01 12.98
C GLU A 52 -7.49 -11.17 12.24
N ALA A 53 -6.85 -11.76 11.24
CA ALA A 53 -7.53 -12.65 10.29
C ALA A 53 -6.74 -13.91 9.87
N ARG A 54 -5.69 -14.32 10.59
CA ARG A 54 -4.88 -15.50 10.21
C ARG A 54 -5.67 -16.81 10.14
N GLY A 55 -6.78 -16.91 10.86
CA GLY A 55 -7.69 -18.07 10.87
C GLY A 55 -8.85 -17.95 9.90
N GLU A 56 -9.01 -16.82 9.23
CA GLU A 56 -10.09 -16.58 8.29
C GLU A 56 -9.76 -17.16 6.91
N PRO A 57 -10.76 -17.42 6.05
CA PRO A 57 -10.55 -17.73 4.64
C PRO A 57 -9.71 -16.64 3.96
N TYR A 58 -9.02 -17.00 2.88
CA TYR A 58 -8.10 -16.10 2.18
C TYR A 58 -8.74 -14.75 1.80
N GLU A 59 -9.97 -14.78 1.30
CA GLU A 59 -10.74 -13.58 0.96
C GLU A 59 -10.97 -12.67 2.18
N GLY A 60 -11.21 -13.26 3.37
CA GLY A 60 -11.32 -12.52 4.62
C GLY A 60 -10.01 -11.84 5.02
N GLN A 61 -8.87 -12.50 4.78
CA GLN A 61 -7.55 -11.89 4.98
C GLN A 61 -7.33 -10.69 4.05
N VAL A 62 -7.69 -10.83 2.76
CA VAL A 62 -7.64 -9.71 1.79
C VAL A 62 -8.59 -8.58 2.21
N ALA A 63 -9.78 -8.92 2.70
CA ALA A 63 -10.78 -7.94 3.15
C ALA A 63 -10.24 -7.04 4.28
N VAL A 64 -9.50 -7.59 5.25
CA VAL A 64 -8.85 -6.78 6.30
C VAL A 64 -7.84 -5.81 5.69
N GLY A 65 -7.01 -6.25 4.74
CA GLY A 65 -6.08 -5.39 4.02
C GLY A 65 -6.79 -4.29 3.22
N ALA A 66 -7.88 -4.63 2.54
CA ALA A 66 -8.69 -3.68 1.78
C ALA A 66 -9.31 -2.61 2.70
N VAL A 67 -9.83 -2.99 3.87
CA VAL A 67 -10.37 -2.03 4.85
C VAL A 67 -9.29 -1.05 5.33
N ILE A 68 -8.06 -1.51 5.59
CA ILE A 68 -6.94 -0.62 5.94
C ILE A 68 -6.74 0.43 4.83
N LEU A 69 -6.67 0.00 3.56
CA LEU A 69 -6.47 0.90 2.42
C LEU A 69 -7.65 1.83 2.17
N ASN A 70 -8.88 1.37 2.41
CA ASN A 70 -10.07 2.21 2.32
C ASN A 70 -10.08 3.29 3.40
N ARG A 71 -9.64 2.98 4.61
CA ARG A 71 -9.43 3.98 5.68
C ARG A 71 -8.39 5.02 5.28
N VAL A 72 -7.24 4.62 4.73
CA VAL A 72 -6.21 5.56 4.22
C VAL A 72 -6.77 6.54 3.21
N LYS A 73 -7.73 6.12 2.37
CA LYS A 73 -8.39 6.96 1.36
C LYS A 73 -9.49 7.84 1.94
N SER A 74 -10.01 7.52 3.11
CA SER A 74 -11.11 8.24 3.77
C SER A 74 -10.59 9.41 4.59
N SER A 75 -11.24 10.57 4.49
CA SER A 75 -10.91 11.75 5.33
C SER A 75 -11.22 11.56 6.83
N GLN A 76 -11.88 10.45 7.20
CA GLN A 76 -12.21 10.14 8.59
C GLN A 76 -11.07 9.46 9.35
N PHE A 77 -10.01 9.05 8.67
CA PHE A 77 -8.90 8.26 9.20
C PHE A 77 -7.55 8.89 8.83
N PRO A 78 -6.46 8.46 9.49
CA PRO A 78 -5.11 8.82 9.08
C PRO A 78 -4.84 8.43 7.60
N ASN A 79 -4.06 9.25 6.91
CA ASN A 79 -3.77 9.09 5.48
C ASN A 79 -2.57 8.18 5.15
N THR A 80 -2.13 7.36 6.09
CA THR A 80 -1.04 6.40 5.92
C THR A 80 -1.41 5.04 6.49
N ILE A 81 -0.85 3.95 5.94
CA ILE A 81 -1.06 2.58 6.43
C ILE A 81 -0.65 2.48 7.90
N ALA A 82 0.53 3.00 8.26
CA ALA A 82 1.00 3.01 9.64
C ALA A 82 0.06 3.82 10.55
N GLY A 83 -0.39 5.00 10.12
CA GLY A 83 -1.33 5.82 10.88
C GLY A 83 -2.63 5.10 11.18
N VAL A 84 -3.21 4.42 10.19
CA VAL A 84 -4.44 3.63 10.36
C VAL A 84 -4.23 2.44 11.31
N ILE A 85 -3.12 1.71 11.15
CA ILE A 85 -2.85 0.51 11.95
C ILE A 85 -2.57 0.86 13.41
N TYR A 86 -1.78 1.93 13.66
CA TYR A 86 -1.40 2.34 15.02
C TYR A 86 -2.41 3.30 15.68
N GLU A 87 -3.52 3.62 15.03
CA GLU A 87 -4.58 4.39 15.66
C GLU A 87 -5.08 3.67 16.92
N LYS A 88 -5.26 4.43 17.99
CA LYS A 88 -5.59 3.87 19.31
C LYS A 88 -6.85 3.00 19.28
N GLY A 89 -6.71 1.73 19.58
CA GLY A 89 -7.82 0.76 19.63
C GLY A 89 -8.33 0.29 18.26
N ALA A 90 -7.65 0.65 17.17
CA ALA A 90 -8.06 0.23 15.82
C ALA A 90 -7.79 -1.25 15.55
N PHE A 91 -6.67 -1.77 16.05
CA PHE A 91 -6.25 -3.16 15.83
C PHE A 91 -5.78 -3.81 17.12
N THR A 92 -6.33 -4.98 17.42
CA THR A 92 -5.95 -5.78 18.60
C THR A 92 -4.49 -6.22 18.51
N ALA A 93 -4.02 -6.50 17.27
CA ALA A 93 -2.64 -6.87 16.98
C ALA A 93 -1.59 -5.88 17.52
N VAL A 94 -1.94 -4.60 17.64
CA VAL A 94 -1.06 -3.57 18.21
C VAL A 94 -0.98 -3.69 19.72
N SER A 95 -2.11 -3.92 20.39
CA SER A 95 -2.18 -3.96 21.86
C SER A 95 -1.66 -5.27 22.44
N ASP A 96 -1.76 -6.38 21.72
CA ASP A 96 -1.30 -7.72 22.17
C ASP A 96 0.11 -8.08 21.66
N GLY A 97 0.75 -7.20 20.87
CA GLY A 97 2.11 -7.37 20.37
C GLY A 97 2.24 -8.22 19.09
N GLN A 98 1.15 -8.74 18.54
CA GLN A 98 1.16 -9.51 17.28
C GLN A 98 1.71 -8.70 16.10
N ILE A 99 1.58 -7.38 16.13
CA ILE A 99 2.12 -6.47 15.13
C ILE A 99 3.65 -6.56 14.98
N ASN A 100 4.35 -7.08 15.98
CA ASN A 100 5.81 -7.25 15.99
C ASN A 100 6.25 -8.64 15.53
N VAL A 101 5.33 -9.56 15.26
CA VAL A 101 5.65 -10.92 14.81
C VAL A 101 6.13 -10.88 13.36
N PRO A 102 7.34 -11.42 13.05
CA PRO A 102 7.83 -11.48 11.68
C PRO A 102 6.93 -12.33 10.79
N ILE A 103 6.64 -11.85 9.58
CA ILE A 103 5.85 -12.57 8.58
C ILE A 103 6.79 -13.19 7.55
N LYS A 104 6.63 -14.50 7.31
CA LYS A 104 7.40 -15.23 6.31
C LYS A 104 7.00 -14.82 4.90
N GLU A 105 7.95 -14.83 3.97
CA GLU A 105 7.74 -14.42 2.58
C GLU A 105 6.73 -15.30 1.82
N ASP A 106 6.61 -16.56 2.17
CA ASP A 106 5.69 -17.53 1.58
C ASP A 106 4.33 -17.61 2.28
N SER A 107 4.06 -16.75 3.26
CA SER A 107 2.82 -16.80 4.03
C SER A 107 1.60 -16.30 3.25
N THR A 108 0.43 -16.89 3.53
CA THR A 108 -0.84 -16.48 2.94
C THR A 108 -1.21 -15.05 3.30
N VAL A 109 -0.88 -14.59 4.51
CA VAL A 109 -1.16 -13.22 4.96
C VAL A 109 -0.33 -12.18 4.21
N LEU A 110 0.93 -12.49 3.85
CA LEU A 110 1.74 -11.60 3.03
C LEU A 110 1.20 -11.51 1.60
N LYS A 111 0.77 -12.65 1.05
CA LYS A 111 0.10 -12.69 -0.25
C LYS A 111 -1.21 -11.88 -0.22
N ALA A 112 -2.02 -12.03 0.82
CA ALA A 112 -3.28 -11.28 0.98
C ALA A 112 -3.02 -9.76 1.09
N ALA A 113 -2.00 -9.34 1.84
CA ALA A 113 -1.59 -7.94 1.92
C ALA A 113 -1.20 -7.40 0.54
N ARG A 114 -0.41 -8.15 -0.23
CA ARG A 114 0.01 -7.79 -1.59
C ARG A 114 -1.18 -7.67 -2.54
N ASP A 115 -2.11 -8.62 -2.51
CA ASP A 115 -3.29 -8.62 -3.36
C ASP A 115 -4.21 -7.42 -3.04
N ALA A 116 -4.38 -7.08 -1.76
CA ALA A 116 -5.09 -5.87 -1.36
C ALA A 116 -4.38 -4.59 -1.85
N MET A 117 -3.06 -4.50 -1.70
CA MET A 117 -2.26 -3.36 -2.22
C MET A 117 -2.33 -3.24 -3.75
N ASN A 118 -2.49 -4.35 -4.45
CA ASN A 118 -2.70 -4.39 -5.90
C ASN A 118 -4.14 -4.04 -6.32
N GLY A 119 -5.02 -3.73 -5.37
CA GLY A 119 -6.36 -3.22 -5.62
C GLY A 119 -7.48 -4.25 -5.49
N TRP A 120 -7.21 -5.49 -5.06
CA TRP A 120 -8.31 -6.42 -4.78
C TRP A 120 -9.01 -6.03 -3.48
N ASP A 121 -10.25 -5.56 -3.63
CA ASP A 121 -11.14 -5.20 -2.53
C ASP A 121 -12.44 -6.01 -2.60
N PRO A 122 -12.53 -7.12 -1.85
CA PRO A 122 -13.76 -7.93 -1.78
C PRO A 122 -14.86 -7.25 -0.96
N THR A 123 -14.58 -6.12 -0.28
CA THR A 123 -15.50 -5.46 0.64
C THR A 123 -16.36 -4.37 -0.04
N GLY A 124 -16.01 -4.00 -1.29
CA GLY A 124 -16.72 -2.94 -2.00
C GLY A 124 -16.55 -1.55 -1.38
N GLY A 125 -15.40 -1.25 -0.79
CA GLY A 125 -15.10 0.05 -0.21
C GLY A 125 -15.40 0.17 1.29
N ALA A 126 -15.65 -0.94 2.00
CA ALA A 126 -15.93 -0.90 3.43
C ALA A 126 -14.76 -0.33 4.24
N ILE A 127 -15.07 0.48 5.25
CA ILE A 127 -14.12 1.03 6.22
C ILE A 127 -14.23 0.39 7.60
N TYR A 128 -15.14 -0.58 7.76
CA TYR A 128 -15.34 -1.41 8.95
C TYR A 128 -15.49 -2.87 8.55
N TYR A 129 -15.01 -3.77 9.40
CA TYR A 129 -15.27 -5.20 9.32
C TYR A 129 -15.66 -5.73 10.71
N PHE A 130 -16.40 -6.83 10.75
CA PHE A 130 -16.76 -7.50 11.99
C PHE A 130 -17.10 -8.97 11.72
N ASN A 131 -16.90 -9.81 12.74
CA ASN A 131 -17.39 -11.17 12.70
C ASN A 131 -18.81 -11.23 13.30
N PRO A 132 -19.84 -11.58 12.50
CA PRO A 132 -21.22 -11.62 12.97
C PRO A 132 -21.44 -12.55 14.16
N SER A 133 -20.67 -13.63 14.23
CA SER A 133 -20.80 -14.64 15.31
C SER A 133 -20.30 -14.15 16.66
N THR A 134 -19.42 -13.15 16.69
CA THR A 134 -18.78 -12.65 17.91
C THR A 134 -19.08 -11.17 18.19
N ALA A 135 -19.68 -10.45 17.24
CA ALA A 135 -19.98 -9.04 17.39
C ALA A 135 -21.10 -8.81 18.41
N THR A 136 -20.79 -8.17 19.52
CA THR A 136 -21.72 -7.83 20.60
C THR A 136 -22.27 -6.41 20.50
N ASN A 137 -21.57 -5.52 19.79
CA ASN A 137 -21.95 -4.13 19.66
C ASN A 137 -22.98 -3.94 18.53
N LYS A 138 -24.20 -3.52 18.90
CA LYS A 138 -25.30 -3.32 17.93
C LYS A 138 -25.04 -2.23 16.89
N TRP A 139 -24.18 -1.27 17.19
CA TRP A 139 -23.81 -0.19 16.27
C TRP A 139 -23.21 -0.72 14.97
N ILE A 140 -22.40 -1.79 15.02
CA ILE A 140 -21.75 -2.35 13.83
C ILE A 140 -22.74 -2.91 12.80
N TRP A 141 -23.91 -3.35 13.25
CA TRP A 141 -24.95 -3.92 12.38
C TRP A 141 -25.71 -2.87 11.54
N SER A 142 -25.49 -1.59 11.81
CA SER A 142 -26.11 -0.46 11.12
C SER A 142 -25.16 0.28 10.17
N ARG A 143 -23.96 -0.28 9.88
CA ARG A 143 -22.92 0.35 9.06
C ARG A 143 -22.78 -0.30 7.70
#